data_0351d561997aa3f43ed15e755a431102
#
_entry.id   0351d561997aa3f43ed15e755a431102
#
_cell.length_a   1.000
_cell.length_b   1.000
_cell.length_c   1.000
_cell.angle_alpha   90.00
_cell.angle_beta   90.00
_cell.angle_gamma   90.00
#
_symmetry.space_group_name_H-M   'P 1'
#
loop_
_entity.id
_entity.type
_entity.pdbx_description
1 polymer ?
#
loop_
_entity_poly.entity_id
_entity_poly.type
_entity_poly.pdbx_seq_one_letter_code
_entity_poly.pdbx_strand_id
1 'polypeptide(L)'
;YVFQDLALFPHLTVQANVEFGMSERPHSDRRRRAEAMMDALRISHTARRRPGEISGGEAQRVALARALTCKPRILLLDEPLSAIDEATKLGIISDLKSLNCELRLPILYVTHNREEAISLGERVIVYERGRVVARGEPIEVFGTPITTSVARLTGVENIFAGLVVGKSETGGTMTVEISDGSGVCLVDVPFGNEALGEHVTIAVPSGDILLATEEPRSTSLRNRLSGRISAIEDKVNRTVVSVHAGVTWNASVTRQAVKELGLSEGKEVWLAFKTHSCYLLDQTQ
;
A
#
# COMPACT_ATOMS: atom_id res chain seq x y z
N TYR A 1 -11.01 -16.18 14.83
CA TYR A 1 -11.13 -14.77 14.48
C TYR A 1 -10.28 -13.91 15.41
N VAL A 2 -9.52 -12.95 14.88
CA VAL A 2 -8.83 -11.91 15.66
C VAL A 2 -9.41 -10.57 15.22
N PHE A 3 -10.00 -9.85 16.15
CA PHE A 3 -10.63 -8.55 15.93
C PHE A 3 -9.58 -7.42 15.95
N GLN A 4 -9.89 -6.30 15.36
CA GLN A 4 -9.04 -5.10 15.34
C GLN A 4 -8.74 -4.58 16.76
N ASP A 5 -9.70 -4.64 17.68
CA ASP A 5 -9.57 -4.26 19.09
C ASP A 5 -8.99 -5.37 19.98
N LEU A 6 -8.56 -6.50 19.37
CA LEU A 6 -8.03 -7.71 20.01
C LEU A 6 -9.04 -8.44 20.93
N ALA A 7 -10.03 -7.78 21.44
CA ALA A 7 -11.07 -8.28 22.36
C ALA A 7 -10.50 -9.21 23.46
N LEU A 8 -9.39 -8.82 24.08
CA LEU A 8 -8.81 -9.53 25.21
C LEU A 8 -9.66 -9.30 26.46
N PHE A 9 -9.79 -10.32 27.30
CA PHE A 9 -10.51 -10.25 28.56
C PHE A 9 -9.65 -9.54 29.61
N PRO A 10 -9.99 -8.30 30.04
CA PRO A 10 -9.11 -7.48 30.87
C PRO A 10 -8.96 -8.01 32.30
N HIS A 11 -9.94 -8.80 32.75
CA HIS A 11 -9.95 -9.41 34.09
C HIS A 11 -9.17 -10.74 34.17
N LEU A 12 -8.82 -11.33 33.03
CA LEU A 12 -8.04 -12.57 32.94
C LEU A 12 -6.54 -12.28 32.73
N THR A 13 -5.69 -13.19 33.20
CA THR A 13 -4.27 -13.17 32.84
C THR A 13 -4.07 -13.49 31.36
N VAL A 14 -2.88 -13.23 30.82
CA VAL A 14 -2.48 -13.63 29.47
C VAL A 14 -2.68 -15.12 29.25
N GLN A 15 -2.17 -15.96 30.15
CA GLN A 15 -2.37 -17.41 30.06
C GLN A 15 -3.84 -17.80 30.04
N ALA A 16 -4.66 -17.23 30.92
CA ALA A 16 -6.10 -17.50 30.97
C ALA A 16 -6.83 -17.01 29.70
N ASN A 17 -6.43 -15.90 29.10
CA ASN A 17 -6.92 -15.46 27.80
C ASN A 17 -6.62 -16.48 26.70
N VAL A 18 -5.38 -17.01 26.63
CA VAL A 18 -4.97 -18.00 25.64
C VAL A 18 -5.71 -19.34 25.84
N GLU A 19 -5.96 -19.73 27.09
CA GLU A 19 -6.69 -20.96 27.44
C GLU A 19 -8.21 -20.87 27.20
N PHE A 20 -8.76 -19.65 27.09
CA PHE A 20 -10.21 -19.40 27.12
C PHE A 20 -10.99 -20.19 26.05
N GLY A 21 -10.47 -20.23 24.81
CA GLY A 21 -11.15 -20.94 23.71
C GLY A 21 -11.14 -22.46 23.81
N MET A 22 -10.47 -23.02 24.82
CA MET A 22 -10.31 -24.47 25.03
C MET A 22 -11.08 -24.99 26.24
N SER A 23 -12.13 -24.28 26.69
CA SER A 23 -12.85 -24.57 27.95
C SER A 23 -13.35 -26.01 28.10
N GLU A 24 -13.68 -26.69 27.00
CA GLU A 24 -14.16 -28.09 27.00
C GLU A 24 -13.06 -29.15 27.21
N ARG A 25 -11.76 -28.71 27.17
CA ARG A 25 -10.64 -29.65 27.33
C ARG A 25 -10.18 -29.78 28.77
N PRO A 26 -9.53 -30.90 29.13
CA PRO A 26 -8.89 -31.04 30.43
C PRO A 26 -7.90 -29.92 30.73
N HIS A 27 -7.84 -29.45 31.97
CA HIS A 27 -6.97 -28.32 32.37
C HIS A 27 -5.52 -28.52 32.01
N SER A 28 -4.96 -29.72 32.19
CA SER A 28 -3.56 -30.06 31.86
C SER A 28 -3.29 -29.93 30.34
N ASP A 29 -4.24 -30.30 29.47
CA ASP A 29 -4.10 -30.17 28.01
C ASP A 29 -4.19 -28.70 27.57
N ARG A 30 -5.12 -27.94 28.15
CA ARG A 30 -5.25 -26.48 27.90
C ARG A 30 -3.94 -25.76 28.23
N ARG A 31 -3.45 -25.99 29.43
CA ARG A 31 -2.23 -25.35 29.92
C ARG A 31 -1.03 -25.67 29.04
N ARG A 32 -0.77 -26.94 28.73
CA ARG A 32 0.33 -27.37 27.85
C ARG A 32 0.26 -26.71 26.48
N ARG A 33 -0.94 -26.62 25.87
CA ARG A 33 -1.12 -26.00 24.56
C ARG A 33 -0.94 -24.48 24.60
N ALA A 34 -1.45 -23.85 25.65
CA ALA A 34 -1.26 -22.42 25.85
C ALA A 34 0.22 -22.08 26.02
N GLU A 35 0.94 -22.81 26.86
CA GLU A 35 2.39 -22.66 27.07
C GLU A 35 3.14 -22.82 25.74
N ALA A 36 2.91 -23.88 24.97
CA ALA A 36 3.57 -24.09 23.68
C ALA A 36 3.27 -22.96 22.68
N MET A 37 2.05 -22.45 22.64
CA MET A 37 1.71 -21.34 21.73
C MET A 37 2.29 -20.01 22.19
N MET A 38 2.33 -19.75 23.49
CA MET A 38 2.98 -18.57 24.06
C MET A 38 4.49 -18.58 23.80
N ASP A 39 5.14 -19.74 23.86
CA ASP A 39 6.56 -19.90 23.52
C ASP A 39 6.80 -19.62 22.04
N ALA A 40 5.99 -20.21 21.14
CA ALA A 40 6.08 -19.98 19.70
C ALA A 40 5.91 -18.50 19.33
N LEU A 41 5.04 -17.78 20.04
CA LEU A 41 4.81 -16.35 19.85
C LEU A 41 5.67 -15.45 20.77
N ARG A 42 6.63 -16.02 21.53
CA ARG A 42 7.60 -15.32 22.39
C ARG A 42 6.96 -14.43 23.46
N ILE A 43 5.85 -14.86 24.05
CA ILE A 43 5.10 -14.13 25.08
C ILE A 43 5.01 -14.88 26.42
N SER A 44 5.73 -15.99 26.63
CA SER A 44 5.70 -16.78 27.86
C SER A 44 6.04 -15.98 29.12
N HIS A 45 6.90 -14.95 28.99
CA HIS A 45 7.27 -14.05 30.07
C HIS A 45 6.10 -13.18 30.57
N THR A 46 5.03 -13.05 29.80
CA THR A 46 3.83 -12.26 30.14
C THR A 46 2.71 -13.10 30.76
N ALA A 47 2.85 -14.43 30.86
CA ALA A 47 1.80 -15.39 31.20
C ALA A 47 0.93 -14.99 32.40
N ARG A 48 1.54 -14.41 33.44
CA ARG A 48 0.88 -14.01 34.69
C ARG A 48 0.35 -12.57 34.69
N ARG A 49 0.69 -11.76 33.68
CA ARG A 49 0.26 -10.38 33.54
C ARG A 49 -1.18 -10.31 33.01
N ARG A 50 -1.82 -9.17 33.19
CA ARG A 50 -3.12 -8.83 32.57
C ARG A 50 -2.91 -8.02 31.28
N PRO A 51 -3.90 -7.95 30.39
CA PRO A 51 -3.82 -7.19 29.14
C PRO A 51 -3.39 -5.74 29.30
N GLY A 52 -3.77 -5.04 30.39
CA GLY A 52 -3.34 -3.67 30.66
C GLY A 52 -1.89 -3.52 31.14
N GLU A 53 -1.17 -4.61 31.37
CA GLU A 53 0.22 -4.64 31.89
C GLU A 53 1.23 -5.07 30.80
N ILE A 54 0.77 -5.22 29.56
CA ILE A 54 1.60 -5.66 28.42
C ILE A 54 1.57 -4.62 27.29
N SER A 55 2.58 -4.65 26.43
CA SER A 55 2.64 -3.77 25.25
C SER A 55 1.58 -4.14 24.20
N GLY A 56 1.28 -3.23 23.27
CA GLY A 56 0.35 -3.49 22.17
C GLY A 56 0.77 -4.69 21.32
N GLY A 57 2.05 -4.83 21.01
CA GLY A 57 2.59 -5.96 20.25
C GLY A 57 2.47 -7.29 21.01
N GLU A 58 2.68 -7.29 22.35
CA GLU A 58 2.44 -8.46 23.18
C GLU A 58 0.96 -8.82 23.23
N ALA A 59 0.07 -7.82 23.37
CA ALA A 59 -1.38 -8.03 23.34
C ALA A 59 -1.85 -8.65 22.03
N GLN A 60 -1.29 -8.20 20.91
CA GLN A 60 -1.54 -8.78 19.59
C GLN A 60 -1.15 -10.26 19.51
N ARG A 61 0.05 -10.58 19.99
CA ARG A 61 0.52 -11.98 20.07
C ARG A 61 -0.35 -12.85 20.97
N VAL A 62 -0.87 -12.28 22.06
CA VAL A 62 -1.84 -12.97 22.94
C VAL A 62 -3.14 -13.27 22.20
N ALA A 63 -3.68 -12.33 21.43
CA ALA A 63 -4.88 -12.53 20.64
C ALA A 63 -4.70 -13.61 19.56
N LEU A 64 -3.56 -13.62 18.90
CA LEU A 64 -3.16 -14.67 17.95
C LEU A 64 -3.03 -16.03 18.64
N ALA A 65 -2.33 -16.09 19.78
CA ALA A 65 -2.18 -17.32 20.59
C ALA A 65 -3.57 -17.88 20.96
N ARG A 66 -4.47 -17.06 21.47
CA ARG A 66 -5.83 -17.45 21.80
C ARG A 66 -6.58 -18.05 20.61
N ALA A 67 -6.46 -17.46 19.44
CA ALA A 67 -7.11 -17.95 18.24
C ALA A 67 -6.51 -19.28 17.75
N LEU A 68 -5.19 -19.43 17.78
CA LEU A 68 -4.47 -20.58 17.24
C LEU A 68 -4.53 -21.82 18.16
N THR A 69 -4.59 -21.66 19.48
CA THR A 69 -4.67 -22.79 20.44
C THR A 69 -5.90 -23.65 20.25
N CYS A 70 -6.97 -23.07 19.69
CA CYS A 70 -8.22 -23.79 19.34
C CYS A 70 -8.04 -24.74 18.14
N LYS A 71 -6.91 -24.71 17.43
CA LYS A 71 -6.66 -25.43 16.16
C LYS A 71 -7.75 -25.13 15.11
N PRO A 72 -7.92 -23.89 14.72
CA PRO A 72 -8.94 -23.51 13.74
C PRO A 72 -8.64 -24.11 12.37
N ARG A 73 -9.67 -24.26 11.53
CA ARG A 73 -9.52 -24.68 10.12
C ARG A 73 -9.21 -23.52 9.19
N ILE A 74 -9.50 -22.31 9.62
CA ILE A 74 -9.23 -21.04 8.94
C ILE A 74 -8.98 -19.95 10.00
N LEU A 75 -8.07 -19.05 9.76
CA LEU A 75 -7.81 -17.89 10.60
C LEU A 75 -8.27 -16.61 9.89
N LEU A 76 -9.12 -15.84 10.55
CA LEU A 76 -9.61 -14.55 10.09
C LEU A 76 -8.95 -13.45 10.93
N LEU A 77 -8.25 -12.53 10.28
CA LEU A 77 -7.53 -11.42 10.90
C LEU A 77 -8.07 -10.10 10.33
N ASP A 78 -8.61 -9.25 11.18
CA ASP A 78 -9.23 -7.99 10.80
C ASP A 78 -8.37 -6.83 11.31
N GLU A 79 -7.64 -6.18 10.41
CA GLU A 79 -6.67 -5.11 10.68
C GLU A 79 -5.77 -5.37 11.90
N PRO A 80 -5.18 -6.57 12.03
CA PRO A 80 -4.58 -6.99 13.28
C PRO A 80 -3.34 -6.19 13.68
N LEU A 81 -2.73 -5.41 12.77
CA LEU A 81 -1.49 -4.67 13.02
C LEU A 81 -1.67 -3.15 12.92
N SER A 82 -2.90 -2.64 12.85
CA SER A 82 -3.20 -1.22 12.62
C SER A 82 -2.69 -0.28 13.75
N ALA A 83 -2.64 -0.77 14.99
CA ALA A 83 -2.24 0.01 16.17
C ALA A 83 -0.79 -0.25 16.63
N ILE A 84 0.04 -0.90 15.79
CA ILE A 84 1.39 -1.35 16.16
C ILE A 84 2.44 -0.53 15.43
N ASP A 85 3.54 -0.21 16.13
CA ASP A 85 4.69 0.45 15.53
C ASP A 85 5.39 -0.45 14.48
N GLU A 86 6.05 0.18 13.52
CA GLU A 86 6.59 -0.51 12.33
C GLU A 86 7.63 -1.60 12.67
N ALA A 87 8.48 -1.36 13.67
CA ALA A 87 9.51 -2.33 14.05
C ALA A 87 8.90 -3.60 14.66
N THR A 88 7.92 -3.44 15.54
CA THR A 88 7.16 -4.54 16.17
C THR A 88 6.33 -5.28 15.12
N LYS A 89 5.71 -4.56 14.17
CA LYS A 89 4.92 -5.10 13.08
C LYS A 89 5.70 -6.10 12.23
N LEU A 90 6.92 -5.76 11.81
CA LEU A 90 7.80 -6.64 11.03
C LEU A 90 8.07 -7.96 11.77
N GLY A 91 8.27 -7.91 13.08
CA GLY A 91 8.44 -9.10 13.91
C GLY A 91 7.20 -10.01 13.92
N ILE A 92 6.01 -9.43 14.06
CA ILE A 92 4.75 -10.20 14.06
C ILE A 92 4.47 -10.81 12.68
N ILE A 93 4.73 -10.08 11.59
CA ILE A 93 4.61 -10.57 10.21
C ILE A 93 5.52 -11.80 10.00
N SER A 94 6.77 -11.72 10.46
CA SER A 94 7.72 -12.84 10.39
C SER A 94 7.23 -14.07 11.16
N ASP A 95 6.72 -13.87 12.38
CA ASP A 95 6.18 -14.96 13.20
C ASP A 95 4.92 -15.57 12.56
N LEU A 96 4.01 -14.75 11.98
CA LEU A 96 2.84 -15.24 11.26
C LEU A 96 3.22 -16.09 10.05
N LYS A 97 4.23 -15.67 9.28
CA LYS A 97 4.74 -16.46 8.14
C LYS A 97 5.28 -17.81 8.58
N SER A 98 6.13 -17.81 9.62
CA SER A 98 6.73 -19.03 10.16
C SER A 98 5.66 -20.01 10.65
N LEU A 99 4.72 -19.51 11.43
CA LEU A 99 3.58 -20.30 11.92
C LEU A 99 2.71 -20.84 10.78
N ASN A 100 2.46 -20.03 9.74
CA ASN A 100 1.66 -20.50 8.61
C ASN A 100 2.36 -21.58 7.79
N CYS A 101 3.69 -21.49 7.63
CA CYS A 101 4.47 -22.56 7.00
C CYS A 101 4.36 -23.88 7.75
N GLU A 102 4.36 -23.85 9.10
CA GLU A 102 4.24 -25.04 9.93
C GLU A 102 2.83 -25.60 9.98
N LEU A 103 1.83 -24.72 10.19
CA LEU A 103 0.45 -25.12 10.41
C LEU A 103 -0.32 -25.35 9.11
N ARG A 104 0.13 -24.79 7.99
CA ARG A 104 -0.55 -24.78 6.68
C ARG A 104 -2.02 -24.34 6.78
N LEU A 105 -2.24 -23.30 7.58
CA LEU A 105 -3.56 -22.80 7.90
C LEU A 105 -3.99 -21.75 6.87
N PRO A 106 -5.15 -21.89 6.20
CA PRO A 106 -5.70 -20.81 5.39
C PRO A 106 -5.94 -19.57 6.25
N ILE A 107 -5.40 -18.42 5.82
CA ILE A 107 -5.54 -17.15 6.51
C ILE A 107 -6.27 -16.18 5.60
N LEU A 108 -7.36 -15.58 6.07
CA LEU A 108 -7.96 -14.40 5.49
C LEU A 108 -7.52 -13.19 6.29
N TYR A 109 -6.72 -12.33 5.66
CA TYR A 109 -6.12 -11.16 6.29
C TYR A 109 -6.71 -9.88 5.68
N VAL A 110 -7.38 -9.08 6.48
CA VAL A 110 -7.94 -7.79 6.08
C VAL A 110 -6.99 -6.69 6.54
N THR A 111 -6.59 -5.82 5.63
CA THR A 111 -5.73 -4.67 5.91
C THR A 111 -5.95 -3.56 4.88
N HIS A 112 -5.69 -2.33 5.27
CA HIS A 112 -5.54 -1.19 4.36
C HIS A 112 -4.06 -0.88 4.05
N ASN A 113 -3.13 -1.64 4.62
CA ASN A 113 -1.69 -1.46 4.43
C ASN A 113 -1.17 -2.35 3.29
N ARG A 114 -0.69 -1.70 2.21
CA ARG A 114 -0.14 -2.36 1.04
C ARG A 114 1.05 -3.28 1.36
N GLU A 115 1.94 -2.83 2.26
CA GLU A 115 3.17 -3.58 2.59
C GLU A 115 2.85 -4.87 3.33
N GLU A 116 1.82 -4.86 4.19
CA GLU A 116 1.31 -6.07 4.83
C GLU A 116 0.74 -7.03 3.78
N ALA A 117 -0.10 -6.53 2.86
CA ALA A 117 -0.69 -7.33 1.81
C ALA A 117 0.36 -7.96 0.88
N ILE A 118 1.41 -7.22 0.49
CA ILE A 118 2.53 -7.73 -0.31
C ILE A 118 3.34 -8.76 0.49
N SER A 119 3.57 -8.49 1.77
CA SER A 119 4.41 -9.34 2.60
C SER A 119 3.75 -10.68 2.94
N LEU A 120 2.45 -10.69 3.24
CA LEU A 120 1.74 -11.86 3.76
C LEU A 120 0.91 -12.59 2.70
N GLY A 121 0.40 -11.86 1.69
CA GLY A 121 -0.57 -12.40 0.76
C GLY A 121 0.04 -13.23 -0.36
N GLU A 122 -0.50 -14.42 -0.61
CA GLU A 122 -0.32 -15.15 -1.85
C GLU A 122 -1.26 -14.61 -2.94
N ARG A 123 -2.43 -14.16 -2.52
CA ARG A 123 -3.43 -13.50 -3.37
C ARG A 123 -4.04 -12.31 -2.64
N VAL A 124 -4.34 -11.26 -3.39
CA VAL A 124 -5.02 -10.07 -2.90
C VAL A 124 -6.35 -9.87 -3.60
N ILE A 125 -7.34 -9.39 -2.85
CA ILE A 125 -8.62 -8.92 -3.35
C ILE A 125 -8.80 -7.51 -2.85
N VAL A 126 -8.92 -6.54 -3.76
CA VAL A 126 -9.13 -5.12 -3.43
C VAL A 126 -10.63 -4.82 -3.49
N TYR A 127 -11.14 -4.27 -2.39
CA TYR A 127 -12.54 -3.86 -2.27
C TYR A 127 -12.66 -2.34 -2.26
N GLU A 128 -13.64 -1.83 -2.98
CA GLU A 128 -14.10 -0.45 -2.88
C GLU A 128 -15.63 -0.43 -2.81
N ARG A 129 -16.19 0.24 -1.80
CA ARG A 129 -17.65 0.38 -1.61
C ARG A 129 -18.42 -0.94 -1.72
N GLY A 130 -17.85 -2.02 -1.16
CA GLY A 130 -18.46 -3.35 -1.16
C GLY A 130 -18.33 -4.12 -2.48
N ARG A 131 -17.61 -3.62 -3.48
CA ARG A 131 -17.35 -4.31 -4.75
C ARG A 131 -15.88 -4.70 -4.87
N VAL A 132 -15.60 -5.82 -5.53
CA VAL A 132 -14.24 -6.22 -5.89
C VAL A 132 -13.80 -5.40 -7.09
N VAL A 133 -12.73 -4.60 -6.92
CA VAL A 133 -12.17 -3.74 -7.99
C VAL A 133 -10.87 -4.29 -8.58
N ALA A 134 -10.17 -5.18 -7.86
CA ALA A 134 -9.03 -5.91 -8.39
C ALA A 134 -8.81 -7.22 -7.61
N ARG A 135 -8.20 -8.20 -8.25
CA ARG A 135 -7.77 -9.47 -7.62
C ARG A 135 -6.62 -10.08 -8.39
N GLY A 136 -5.68 -10.70 -7.69
CA GLY A 136 -4.51 -11.35 -8.33
C GLY A 136 -3.39 -11.58 -7.33
N GLU A 137 -2.18 -11.77 -7.83
CA GLU A 137 -0.98 -11.76 -7.01
C GLU A 137 -0.66 -10.32 -6.56
N PRO A 138 -0.19 -10.11 -5.31
CA PRO A 138 0.06 -8.76 -4.80
C PRO A 138 0.98 -7.91 -5.68
N ILE A 139 2.04 -8.51 -6.22
CA ILE A 139 3.00 -7.80 -7.07
C ILE A 139 2.35 -7.34 -8.38
N GLU A 140 1.49 -8.16 -8.98
CA GLU A 140 0.77 -7.80 -10.22
C GLU A 140 -0.24 -6.69 -9.95
N VAL A 141 -1.09 -6.87 -8.93
CA VAL A 141 -2.16 -5.91 -8.61
C VAL A 141 -1.60 -4.55 -8.21
N PHE A 142 -0.55 -4.52 -7.40
CA PHE A 142 0.01 -3.26 -6.91
C PHE A 142 1.13 -2.70 -7.80
N GLY A 143 1.74 -3.52 -8.65
CA GLY A 143 2.79 -3.09 -9.57
C GLY A 143 2.27 -2.41 -10.82
N THR A 144 1.09 -2.87 -11.31
CA THR A 144 0.44 -2.28 -12.51
C THR A 144 -1.01 -1.96 -12.15
N PRO A 145 -1.27 -0.82 -11.52
CA PRO A 145 -2.62 -0.46 -11.11
C PRO A 145 -3.52 -0.28 -12.33
N ILE A 146 -4.59 -1.08 -12.42
CA ILE A 146 -5.58 -1.02 -13.48
C ILE A 146 -6.82 -0.19 -13.11
N THR A 147 -6.99 0.16 -11.84
CA THR A 147 -8.11 0.98 -11.36
C THR A 147 -7.62 2.16 -10.55
N THR A 148 -8.42 3.23 -10.50
CA THR A 148 -8.13 4.43 -9.68
C THR A 148 -7.94 4.08 -8.20
N SER A 149 -8.70 3.12 -7.68
CA SER A 149 -8.61 2.69 -6.29
C SER A 149 -7.29 2.02 -5.99
N VAL A 150 -6.84 1.11 -6.87
CA VAL A 150 -5.53 0.48 -6.73
C VAL A 150 -4.41 1.51 -6.88
N ALA A 151 -4.50 2.41 -7.86
CA ALA A 151 -3.52 3.48 -8.04
C ALA A 151 -3.37 4.34 -6.77
N ARG A 152 -4.48 4.72 -6.12
CA ARG A 152 -4.45 5.45 -4.85
C ARG A 152 -3.84 4.64 -3.71
N LEU A 153 -4.19 3.37 -3.58
CA LEU A 153 -3.60 2.46 -2.59
C LEU A 153 -2.09 2.27 -2.79
N THR A 154 -1.62 2.34 -4.05
CA THR A 154 -0.19 2.27 -4.35
C THR A 154 0.54 3.61 -4.16
N GLY A 155 -0.17 4.66 -3.77
CA GLY A 155 0.41 5.98 -3.50
C GLY A 155 0.74 6.75 -4.78
N VAL A 156 0.04 6.47 -5.89
CA VAL A 156 0.13 7.27 -7.10
C VAL A 156 -0.58 8.60 -6.88
N GLU A 157 0.16 9.70 -6.93
CA GLU A 157 -0.35 11.04 -6.63
C GLU A 157 -0.92 11.75 -7.89
N ASN A 158 -0.38 11.46 -9.06
CA ASN A 158 -0.81 12.10 -10.31
C ASN A 158 -1.84 11.22 -11.00
N ILE A 159 -3.12 11.52 -10.80
CA ILE A 159 -4.24 10.84 -11.45
C ILE A 159 -5.12 11.89 -12.12
N PHE A 160 -5.23 11.79 -13.42
CA PHE A 160 -5.94 12.79 -14.23
C PHE A 160 -6.98 12.15 -15.15
N ALA A 161 -8.12 12.79 -15.27
CA ALA A 161 -9.05 12.52 -16.36
C ALA A 161 -8.56 13.24 -17.64
N GLY A 162 -8.71 12.59 -18.77
CA GLY A 162 -8.28 13.16 -20.04
C GLY A 162 -9.07 12.63 -21.23
N LEU A 163 -8.76 13.15 -22.40
CA LEU A 163 -9.36 12.82 -23.68
C LEU A 163 -8.28 12.33 -24.64
N VAL A 164 -8.49 11.23 -25.33
CA VAL A 164 -7.57 10.75 -26.38
C VAL A 164 -7.68 11.66 -27.59
N VAL A 165 -6.62 12.45 -27.87
CA VAL A 165 -6.58 13.41 -28.98
C VAL A 165 -5.70 13.00 -30.14
N GLY A 166 -4.87 11.97 -29.95
CA GLY A 166 -3.97 11.46 -30.99
C GLY A 166 -3.61 9.98 -30.78
N LYS A 167 -3.38 9.28 -31.89
CA LYS A 167 -2.90 7.88 -31.87
C LYS A 167 -1.77 7.72 -32.91
N SER A 168 -0.70 7.05 -32.53
CA SER A 168 0.44 6.72 -33.40
C SER A 168 0.76 5.25 -33.28
N GLU A 169 0.24 4.44 -34.19
CA GLU A 169 0.52 2.98 -34.22
C GLU A 169 2.02 2.72 -34.42
N THR A 170 2.65 3.42 -35.34
CA THR A 170 4.09 3.31 -35.62
C THR A 170 4.94 3.78 -34.45
N GLY A 171 4.46 4.76 -33.69
CA GLY A 171 5.12 5.27 -32.47
C GLY A 171 4.85 4.47 -31.22
N GLY A 172 3.84 3.57 -31.25
CA GLY A 172 3.40 2.78 -30.09
C GLY A 172 2.84 3.65 -28.96
N THR A 173 2.22 4.81 -29.29
CA THR A 173 1.73 5.78 -28.30
C THR A 173 0.40 6.37 -28.68
N MET A 174 -0.31 6.84 -27.66
CA MET A 174 -1.47 7.75 -27.79
C MET A 174 -1.14 9.06 -27.08
N THR A 175 -1.72 10.16 -27.58
CA THR A 175 -1.65 11.46 -26.91
C THR A 175 -2.97 11.74 -26.21
N VAL A 176 -2.90 12.00 -24.91
CA VAL A 176 -4.04 12.31 -24.06
C VAL A 176 -3.97 13.78 -23.65
N GLU A 177 -5.04 14.50 -23.87
CA GLU A 177 -5.24 15.85 -23.36
C GLU A 177 -5.85 15.76 -21.95
N ILE A 178 -5.13 16.29 -20.95
CA ILE A 178 -5.59 16.33 -19.55
C ILE A 178 -5.85 17.77 -19.13
N SER A 179 -6.86 17.95 -18.26
CA SER A 179 -7.21 19.25 -17.67
C SER A 179 -7.70 19.06 -16.25
N ASP A 180 -7.32 19.97 -15.36
CA ASP A 180 -7.80 20.05 -13.97
C ASP A 180 -8.62 21.33 -13.71
N GLY A 181 -8.96 22.05 -14.76
CA GLY A 181 -9.65 23.35 -14.70
C GLY A 181 -8.73 24.56 -14.57
N SER A 182 -7.43 24.35 -14.30
CA SER A 182 -6.41 25.43 -14.26
C SER A 182 -5.67 25.61 -15.58
N GLY A 183 -5.70 24.58 -16.44
CA GLY A 183 -5.08 24.58 -17.75
C GLY A 183 -5.22 23.24 -18.46
N VAL A 184 -4.47 23.09 -19.55
CA VAL A 184 -4.45 21.89 -20.39
C VAL A 184 -3.01 21.42 -20.58
N CYS A 185 -2.82 20.12 -20.61
CA CYS A 185 -1.53 19.50 -20.85
C CYS A 185 -1.69 18.28 -21.76
N LEU A 186 -0.77 18.08 -22.69
CA LEU A 186 -0.71 16.90 -23.56
C LEU A 186 0.31 15.90 -23.02
N VAL A 187 -0.10 14.65 -22.92
CA VAL A 187 0.72 13.55 -22.39
C VAL A 187 0.72 12.37 -23.34
N ASP A 188 1.91 11.88 -23.70
CA ASP A 188 2.06 10.64 -24.45
C ASP A 188 1.98 9.44 -23.48
N VAL A 189 1.03 8.56 -23.73
CA VAL A 189 0.78 7.32 -22.97
C VAL A 189 1.03 6.09 -23.86
N PRO A 190 1.18 4.87 -23.32
CA PRO A 190 1.29 3.66 -24.14
C PRO A 190 0.10 3.50 -25.08
N PHE A 191 0.35 2.89 -26.23
CA PHE A 191 -0.72 2.60 -27.19
C PHE A 191 -1.72 1.60 -26.59
N GLY A 192 -3.00 1.94 -26.64
CA GLY A 192 -4.10 1.14 -26.13
C GLY A 192 -5.23 1.00 -27.16
N ASN A 193 -6.33 0.39 -26.72
CA ASN A 193 -7.51 0.13 -27.56
C ASN A 193 -8.47 1.33 -27.62
N GLU A 194 -8.31 2.31 -26.75
CA GLU A 194 -9.18 3.49 -26.62
C GLU A 194 -9.28 4.27 -27.94
N ALA A 195 -10.48 4.72 -28.29
CA ALA A 195 -10.74 5.44 -29.52
C ALA A 195 -10.34 6.93 -29.41
N LEU A 196 -10.12 7.59 -30.56
CA LEU A 196 -10.02 9.06 -30.59
C LEU A 196 -11.32 9.68 -30.05
N GLY A 197 -11.19 10.66 -29.16
CA GLY A 197 -12.31 11.30 -28.48
C GLY A 197 -12.86 10.51 -27.28
N GLU A 198 -12.25 9.38 -26.92
CA GLU A 198 -12.64 8.63 -25.73
C GLU A 198 -12.04 9.25 -24.46
N HIS A 199 -12.85 9.27 -23.39
CA HIS A 199 -12.40 9.69 -22.08
C HIS A 199 -11.59 8.56 -21.41
N VAL A 200 -10.45 8.92 -20.87
CA VAL A 200 -9.55 7.99 -20.16
C VAL A 200 -9.13 8.57 -18.82
N THR A 201 -8.70 7.72 -17.91
CA THR A 201 -8.02 8.15 -16.70
C THR A 201 -6.58 7.68 -16.78
N ILE A 202 -5.64 8.62 -16.60
CA ILE A 202 -4.20 8.27 -16.55
C ILE A 202 -3.67 8.44 -15.13
N ALA A 203 -2.68 7.62 -14.80
CA ALA A 203 -1.98 7.69 -13.53
C ALA A 203 -0.47 7.66 -13.77
N VAL A 204 0.26 8.53 -13.07
CA VAL A 204 1.74 8.61 -13.16
C VAL A 204 2.31 8.68 -11.73
N PRO A 205 3.13 7.69 -11.31
CA PRO A 205 3.79 7.75 -10.02
C PRO A 205 4.71 8.97 -9.91
N SER A 206 4.66 9.67 -8.78
CA SER A 206 5.51 10.84 -8.55
C SER A 206 7.01 10.51 -8.57
N GLY A 207 7.38 9.27 -8.22
CA GLY A 207 8.76 8.79 -8.27
C GLY A 207 9.32 8.57 -9.67
N ASP A 208 8.46 8.45 -10.69
CA ASP A 208 8.84 8.26 -12.09
C ASP A 208 9.04 9.58 -12.83
N ILE A 209 8.72 10.70 -12.18
CA ILE A 209 8.86 12.04 -12.76
C ILE A 209 10.22 12.62 -12.39
N LEU A 210 11.04 12.81 -13.40
CA LEU A 210 12.32 13.51 -13.28
C LEU A 210 12.09 15.02 -13.28
N LEU A 211 12.77 15.73 -12.37
CA LEU A 211 12.87 17.19 -12.36
C LEU A 211 14.21 17.64 -12.92
N ALA A 212 14.20 18.62 -13.81
CA ALA A 212 15.40 19.24 -14.36
C ALA A 212 15.25 20.77 -14.39
N THR A 213 16.37 21.48 -14.28
CA THR A 213 16.43 22.95 -14.40
C THR A 213 16.51 23.43 -15.84
N GLU A 214 16.86 22.52 -16.77
CA GLU A 214 16.93 22.75 -18.20
C GLU A 214 16.15 21.66 -18.93
N GLU A 215 15.75 21.92 -20.18
CA GLU A 215 15.07 20.93 -20.99
C GLU A 215 15.92 19.66 -21.18
N PRO A 216 15.45 18.48 -20.74
CA PRO A 216 16.20 17.24 -20.85
C PRO A 216 16.19 16.75 -22.31
N ARG A 217 17.19 17.19 -23.11
CA ARG A 217 17.38 16.79 -24.51
C ARG A 217 18.13 15.47 -24.62
N SER A 218 17.98 14.79 -25.74
CA SER A 218 18.69 13.54 -26.06
C SER A 218 18.45 12.41 -25.04
N THR A 219 17.20 12.29 -24.57
CA THR A 219 16.75 11.26 -23.64
C THR A 219 15.61 10.43 -24.23
N SER A 220 15.33 9.26 -23.64
CA SER A 220 14.16 8.42 -23.97
C SER A 220 12.87 8.90 -23.32
N LEU A 221 12.91 10.02 -22.58
CA LEU A 221 11.75 10.61 -21.92
C LEU A 221 10.96 11.41 -22.95
N ARG A 222 9.77 10.91 -23.32
CA ARG A 222 8.94 11.56 -24.35
C ARG A 222 8.12 12.71 -23.77
N ASN A 223 7.57 12.51 -22.59
CA ASN A 223 6.85 13.57 -21.89
C ASN A 223 7.84 14.56 -21.29
N ARG A 224 7.80 15.80 -21.74
CA ARG A 224 8.63 16.91 -21.28
C ARG A 224 7.76 18.14 -21.16
N LEU A 225 7.54 18.58 -19.94
CA LEU A 225 6.61 19.64 -19.61
C LEU A 225 7.36 20.74 -18.88
N SER A 226 7.33 21.95 -19.39
CA SER A 226 7.85 23.12 -18.66
C SER A 226 6.79 23.62 -17.69
N GLY A 227 7.19 23.90 -16.45
CA GLY A 227 6.26 24.36 -15.43
C GLY A 227 6.96 25.14 -14.33
N ARG A 228 6.15 25.65 -13.40
CA ARG A 228 6.62 26.43 -12.25
C ARG A 228 6.31 25.70 -10.95
N ILE A 229 7.27 25.64 -10.04
CA ILE A 229 7.08 25.04 -8.72
C ILE A 229 6.07 25.86 -7.92
N SER A 230 5.00 25.22 -7.48
CA SER A 230 3.93 25.80 -6.68
C SER A 230 4.07 25.50 -5.17
N ALA A 231 4.66 24.36 -4.82
CA ALA A 231 4.91 23.98 -3.43
C ALA A 231 6.04 22.96 -3.32
N ILE A 232 6.69 22.92 -2.15
CA ILE A 232 7.69 21.90 -1.80
C ILE A 232 7.35 21.38 -0.40
N GLU A 233 7.03 20.09 -0.27
CA GLU A 233 6.64 19.46 0.99
C GLU A 233 7.62 18.35 1.37
N ASP A 234 8.27 18.50 2.52
CA ASP A 234 9.08 17.43 3.10
C ASP A 234 8.20 16.34 3.74
N LYS A 235 8.32 15.12 3.25
CA LYS A 235 7.79 13.91 3.89
C LYS A 235 8.93 13.19 4.62
N VAL A 236 8.61 12.16 5.39
CA VAL A 236 9.60 11.43 6.21
C VAL A 236 10.78 10.91 5.37
N ASN A 237 10.51 10.27 4.23
CA ASN A 237 11.51 9.59 3.40
C ASN A 237 11.76 10.26 2.03
N ARG A 238 11.04 11.33 1.69
CA ARG A 238 11.12 12.01 0.38
C ARG A 238 10.63 13.45 0.49
N THR A 239 10.94 14.25 -0.51
CA THR A 239 10.35 15.58 -0.71
C THR A 239 9.44 15.52 -1.93
N VAL A 240 8.21 15.99 -1.80
CA VAL A 240 7.26 16.13 -2.91
C VAL A 240 7.32 17.56 -3.41
N VAL A 241 7.59 17.72 -4.69
CA VAL A 241 7.62 19.02 -5.39
C VAL A 241 6.39 19.09 -6.28
N SER A 242 5.49 20.03 -6.00
CA SER A 242 4.32 20.30 -6.84
C SER A 242 4.69 21.33 -7.90
N VAL A 243 4.44 21.00 -9.16
CA VAL A 243 4.79 21.83 -10.32
C VAL A 243 3.53 22.06 -11.16
N HIS A 244 3.21 23.30 -11.45
CA HIS A 244 2.13 23.65 -12.37
C HIS A 244 2.67 23.71 -13.80
N ALA A 245 2.26 22.74 -14.64
CA ALA A 245 2.61 22.60 -16.04
C ALA A 245 1.36 22.26 -16.87
N GLY A 246 0.46 23.23 -17.02
CA GLY A 246 -0.89 23.05 -17.56
C GLY A 246 -1.88 22.51 -16.51
N VAL A 247 -1.48 21.46 -15.81
CA VAL A 247 -2.13 20.92 -14.59
C VAL A 247 -1.09 20.82 -13.47
N THR A 248 -1.52 20.52 -12.25
CA THR A 248 -0.59 20.35 -11.13
C THR A 248 -0.04 18.94 -11.05
N TRP A 249 1.26 18.80 -11.22
CA TRP A 249 2.04 17.57 -11.12
C TRP A 249 2.79 17.49 -9.80
N ASN A 250 2.85 16.30 -9.21
CA ASN A 250 3.67 16.00 -8.04
C ASN A 250 4.86 15.14 -8.45
N ALA A 251 6.07 15.59 -8.20
CA ALA A 251 7.31 14.85 -8.41
C ALA A 251 7.96 14.53 -7.07
N SER A 252 8.40 13.29 -6.89
CA SER A 252 9.05 12.83 -5.67
C SER A 252 10.56 12.81 -5.85
N VAL A 253 11.27 13.60 -5.03
CA VAL A 253 12.72 13.72 -5.09
C VAL A 253 13.34 13.56 -3.69
N THR A 254 14.66 13.41 -3.63
CA THR A 254 15.38 13.42 -2.36
C THR A 254 15.62 14.86 -1.88
N ARG A 255 15.77 15.07 -0.57
CA ARG A 255 16.18 16.38 -0.03
C ARG A 255 17.49 16.86 -0.60
N GLN A 256 18.39 15.95 -0.93
CA GLN A 256 19.67 16.27 -1.57
C GLN A 256 19.45 16.86 -2.97
N ALA A 257 18.57 16.26 -3.78
CA ALA A 257 18.24 16.77 -5.12
C ALA A 257 17.62 18.17 -5.07
N VAL A 258 16.76 18.46 -4.08
CA VAL A 258 16.20 19.82 -3.89
C VAL A 258 17.30 20.85 -3.70
N LYS A 259 18.33 20.53 -2.89
CA LYS A 259 19.48 21.43 -2.65
C LYS A 259 20.39 21.56 -3.88
N GLU A 260 20.75 20.44 -4.51
CA GLU A 260 21.64 20.42 -5.67
C GLU A 260 21.06 21.15 -6.89
N LEU A 261 19.74 20.97 -7.13
CA LEU A 261 19.05 21.67 -8.21
C LEU A 261 18.61 23.09 -7.80
N GLY A 262 18.80 23.49 -6.53
CA GLY A 262 18.37 24.77 -5.99
C GLY A 262 16.88 25.00 -6.21
N LEU A 263 16.03 23.99 -5.91
CA LEU A 263 14.58 24.09 -6.10
C LEU A 263 13.97 25.00 -5.04
N SER A 264 13.09 25.90 -5.47
CA SER A 264 12.33 26.81 -4.60
C SER A 264 10.99 27.11 -5.24
N GLU A 265 10.01 27.49 -4.44
CA GLU A 265 8.71 27.95 -4.96
C GLU A 265 8.90 29.10 -5.94
N GLY A 266 8.12 29.08 -7.02
CA GLY A 266 8.19 30.04 -8.11
C GLY A 266 9.27 29.76 -9.15
N LYS A 267 10.20 28.84 -8.94
CA LYS A 267 11.25 28.48 -9.90
C LYS A 267 10.66 27.71 -11.09
N GLU A 268 11.13 28.04 -12.29
CA GLU A 268 10.81 27.30 -13.51
C GLU A 268 11.65 26.02 -13.59
N VAL A 269 11.00 24.90 -13.92
CA VAL A 269 11.61 23.58 -14.02
C VAL A 269 10.96 22.79 -15.17
N TRP A 270 11.64 21.73 -15.57
CA TRP A 270 11.12 20.73 -16.49
C TRP A 270 10.75 19.47 -15.74
N LEU A 271 9.54 18.96 -16.03
CA LEU A 271 9.10 17.61 -15.68
C LEU A 271 9.37 16.71 -16.87
N ALA A 272 9.97 15.54 -16.63
CA ALA A 272 10.15 14.57 -17.70
C ALA A 272 9.91 13.15 -17.23
N PHE A 273 9.15 12.37 -18.00
CA PHE A 273 8.85 10.98 -17.68
C PHE A 273 8.63 10.13 -18.94
N LYS A 274 8.78 8.82 -18.77
CA LYS A 274 8.60 7.87 -19.87
C LYS A 274 7.11 7.68 -20.16
N THR A 275 6.79 7.41 -21.40
CA THR A 275 5.45 6.97 -21.82
C THR A 275 4.97 5.75 -21.00
N HIS A 276 5.86 4.78 -20.78
CA HIS A 276 5.54 3.57 -19.99
C HIS A 276 5.35 3.79 -18.48
N SER A 277 5.67 4.99 -17.97
CA SER A 277 5.33 5.37 -16.59
C SER A 277 3.88 5.85 -16.46
N CYS A 278 3.16 5.98 -17.58
CA CYS A 278 1.74 6.32 -17.59
C CYS A 278 0.90 5.04 -17.60
N TYR A 279 0.08 4.84 -16.57
CA TYR A 279 -0.91 3.79 -16.53
C TYR A 279 -2.25 4.30 -17.05
N LEU A 280 -2.86 3.56 -17.97
CA LEU A 280 -4.27 3.76 -18.33
C LEU A 280 -5.11 2.99 -17.34
N LEU A 281 -6.00 3.69 -16.64
CA LEU A 281 -6.85 3.10 -15.61
C LEU A 281 -8.23 2.81 -16.20
N ASP A 282 -8.76 1.62 -15.89
CA ASP A 282 -10.14 1.27 -16.21
C ASP A 282 -11.09 2.25 -15.53
N GLN A 283 -12.05 2.78 -16.28
CA GLN A 283 -13.14 3.54 -15.71
C GLN A 283 -14.03 2.59 -14.91
N THR A 284 -13.90 2.61 -13.59
CA THR A 284 -14.82 1.88 -12.71
C THR A 284 -16.19 2.52 -12.86
N GLN A 285 -17.13 1.79 -13.47
CA GLN A 285 -18.55 2.16 -13.53
C GLN A 285 -19.18 2.18 -12.14
#